data_78c5d0afac4ed108f4a1e2c77ff07a7f
#
_entry.id   78c5d0afac4ed108f4a1e2c77ff07a7f
#
_cell.length_a   1.000
_cell.length_b   1.000
_cell.length_c   1.000
_cell.angle_alpha   90.00
_cell.angle_beta   90.00
_cell.angle_gamma   90.00
#
_symmetry.space_group_name_H-M   'P 1'
#
loop_
_entity.id
_entity.type
_entity.pdbx_description
1 polymer ?
#
loop_
_entity_poly.entity_id
_entity_poly.type
_entity_poly.pdbx_seq_one_letter_code
_entity_poly.pdbx_strand_id
1 'polypeptide(L)'
;MKEMVNVEPTHLPHHSYIHATELAIQYMKEHLDEEVTSEQLAHLVGYSAYHFTRIFKKATGISPRQYLSALRMESGKQALLKQPSLLTKIMLSIGFRSAGSFHHRFKQFVGLSPKKFAATSSELFSHMNQYEHTPLTSDTSLPSSPRMCIHCQLETPPDFRGLLFVGLFPRPIPDQKPIVGTALNMRNRECIFTDISPGTYYILTAGIPWSRNPVDYFKLDTCLRGKFDEPVEVNITTKLHVHILLRDPLPYDPPIVVNLPLLLFEKFNRKRAN
;
A
#
# COMPACT_ATOMS: atom_id res chain seq x y z
N MET A 1 -11.88 -5.53 55.27
CA MET A 1 -11.40 -6.19 54.04
C MET A 1 -12.36 -5.72 52.97
N LYS A 2 -11.96 -4.68 52.18
CA LYS A 2 -12.77 -4.11 51.10
C LYS A 2 -12.35 -4.77 49.81
N GLU A 3 -13.25 -5.50 49.19
CA GLU A 3 -13.08 -6.02 47.83
C GLU A 3 -12.93 -4.85 46.86
N MET A 4 -11.78 -4.78 46.19
CA MET A 4 -11.60 -3.90 45.03
C MET A 4 -12.27 -4.56 43.85
N VAL A 5 -13.43 -4.06 43.46
CA VAL A 5 -14.08 -4.40 42.20
C VAL A 5 -13.22 -3.85 41.07
N ASN A 6 -12.60 -4.78 40.33
CA ASN A 6 -11.85 -4.48 39.13
C ASN A 6 -12.87 -4.18 38.01
N VAL A 7 -13.19 -2.91 37.79
CA VAL A 7 -14.03 -2.48 36.67
C VAL A 7 -13.18 -2.60 35.41
N GLU A 8 -13.41 -3.65 34.63
CA GLU A 8 -12.91 -3.71 33.26
C GLU A 8 -13.41 -2.49 32.46
N PRO A 9 -12.53 -1.81 31.70
CA PRO A 9 -12.95 -0.65 30.93
C PRO A 9 -13.96 -1.09 29.88
N THR A 10 -15.18 -0.62 30.03
CA THR A 10 -16.32 -0.72 29.13
C THR A 10 -15.89 -0.65 27.67
N HIS A 11 -16.35 -1.61 26.86
CA HIS A 11 -16.28 -1.64 25.41
C HIS A 11 -16.81 -0.32 24.82
N LEU A 12 -15.93 0.67 24.60
CA LEU A 12 -16.27 1.79 23.76
C LEU A 12 -16.56 1.29 22.35
N PRO A 13 -17.61 1.77 21.67
CA PRO A 13 -18.04 1.25 20.40
C PRO A 13 -16.91 1.32 19.35
N HIS A 14 -16.82 0.34 18.50
CA HIS A 14 -15.87 0.26 17.37
C HIS A 14 -15.81 1.57 16.56
N HIS A 15 -16.92 2.30 16.43
CA HIS A 15 -16.99 3.63 15.82
C HIS A 15 -16.12 4.70 16.48
N SER A 16 -15.97 4.68 17.82
CA SER A 16 -15.13 5.64 18.54
C SER A 16 -13.64 5.46 18.22
N TYR A 17 -13.19 4.22 18.00
CA TYR A 17 -11.78 3.95 17.65
C TYR A 17 -11.45 4.33 16.22
N ILE A 18 -12.37 4.09 15.29
CA ILE A 18 -12.23 4.53 13.89
C ILE A 18 -12.16 6.05 13.84
N HIS A 19 -13.08 6.74 14.48
CA HIS A 19 -13.09 8.21 14.52
C HIS A 19 -11.80 8.79 15.13
N ALA A 20 -11.31 8.25 16.25
CA ALA A 20 -10.04 8.66 16.84
C ALA A 20 -8.85 8.44 15.89
N THR A 21 -8.88 7.33 15.13
CA THR A 21 -7.85 7.03 14.12
C THR A 21 -7.91 8.04 12.98
N GLU A 22 -9.09 8.37 12.48
CA GLU A 22 -9.29 9.35 11.40
C GLU A 22 -8.84 10.75 11.80
N LEU A 23 -9.17 11.21 13.02
CA LEU A 23 -8.69 12.49 13.56
C LEU A 23 -7.17 12.54 13.64
N ALA A 24 -6.55 11.47 14.14
CA ALA A 24 -5.10 11.39 14.21
C ALA A 24 -4.44 11.41 12.81
N ILE A 25 -5.04 10.73 11.83
CA ILE A 25 -4.56 10.74 10.43
C ILE A 25 -4.74 12.13 9.81
N GLN A 26 -5.84 12.79 10.07
CA GLN A 26 -6.06 14.16 9.59
C GLN A 26 -4.99 15.11 10.15
N TYR A 27 -4.72 15.04 11.45
CA TYR A 27 -3.65 15.81 12.07
C TYR A 27 -2.28 15.51 11.43
N MET A 28 -1.95 14.23 11.20
CA MET A 28 -0.71 13.86 10.51
C MET A 28 -0.59 14.50 9.11
N LYS A 29 -1.68 14.55 8.35
CA LYS A 29 -1.71 15.14 7.00
C LYS A 29 -1.46 16.64 7.01
N GLU A 30 -1.93 17.33 8.03
CA GLU A 30 -1.79 18.77 8.21
C GLU A 30 -0.41 19.17 8.76
N HIS A 31 0.31 18.25 9.41
CA HIS A 31 1.57 18.51 10.11
C HIS A 31 2.72 17.60 9.61
N LEU A 32 2.82 17.40 8.29
CA LEU A 32 3.82 16.50 7.70
C LEU A 32 5.26 16.97 7.91
N ASP A 33 5.50 18.28 8.01
CA ASP A 33 6.80 18.91 8.20
C ASP A 33 7.23 19.00 9.67
N GLU A 34 6.33 18.72 10.60
CA GLU A 34 6.56 18.80 12.03
C GLU A 34 6.99 17.45 12.63
N GLU A 35 7.53 17.50 13.84
CA GLU A 35 7.79 16.29 14.61
C GLU A 35 6.51 15.85 15.32
N VAL A 36 5.81 14.88 14.75
CA VAL A 36 4.57 14.33 15.31
C VAL A 36 4.87 13.02 16.02
N THR A 37 4.59 12.97 17.32
CA THR A 37 4.81 11.80 18.18
C THR A 37 3.51 11.03 18.45
N SER A 38 3.65 9.76 18.85
CA SER A 38 2.47 8.94 19.24
C SER A 38 1.78 9.49 20.48
N GLU A 39 2.52 10.13 21.38
CA GLU A 39 2.02 10.77 22.60
C GLU A 39 1.16 11.99 22.28
N GLN A 40 1.61 12.84 21.35
CA GLN A 40 0.83 13.99 20.87
C GLN A 40 -0.47 13.55 20.21
N LEU A 41 -0.42 12.54 19.36
CA LEU A 41 -1.61 11.99 18.69
C LEU A 41 -2.58 11.37 19.69
N ALA A 42 -2.07 10.64 20.68
CA ALA A 42 -2.88 10.05 21.74
C ALA A 42 -3.59 11.11 22.58
N HIS A 43 -2.86 12.17 22.96
CA HIS A 43 -3.42 13.30 23.70
C HIS A 43 -4.51 14.02 22.90
N LEU A 44 -4.28 14.25 21.59
CA LEU A 44 -5.26 14.87 20.69
C LEU A 44 -6.61 14.15 20.70
N VAL A 45 -6.59 12.82 20.77
CA VAL A 45 -7.80 11.98 20.69
C VAL A 45 -8.29 11.48 22.07
N GLY A 46 -7.68 11.95 23.17
CA GLY A 46 -8.10 11.65 24.54
C GLY A 46 -7.77 10.24 25.03
N TYR A 47 -6.71 9.61 24.50
CA TYR A 47 -6.25 8.29 24.93
C TYR A 47 -4.83 8.31 25.52
N SER A 48 -4.47 7.26 26.28
CA SER A 48 -3.06 7.01 26.60
C SER A 48 -2.29 6.58 25.35
N ALA A 49 -0.98 6.87 25.28
CA ALA A 49 -0.14 6.52 24.13
C ALA A 49 -0.16 5.02 23.78
N TYR A 50 -0.18 4.16 24.81
CA TYR A 50 -0.27 2.71 24.64
C TYR A 50 -1.61 2.30 24.02
N HIS A 51 -2.73 2.78 24.58
CA HIS A 51 -4.06 2.45 24.09
C HIS A 51 -4.27 2.97 22.67
N PHE A 52 -3.91 4.23 22.41
CA PHE A 52 -3.97 4.82 21.07
C PHE A 52 -3.19 3.99 20.04
N THR A 53 -1.93 3.64 20.33
CA THR A 53 -1.12 2.83 19.41
C THR A 53 -1.78 1.50 19.08
N ARG A 54 -2.41 0.85 20.05
CA ARG A 54 -3.13 -0.42 19.89
C ARG A 54 -4.36 -0.27 19.00
N ILE A 55 -5.22 0.72 19.26
CA ILE A 55 -6.43 0.95 18.46
C ILE A 55 -6.09 1.41 17.05
N PHE A 56 -5.10 2.29 16.90
CA PHE A 56 -4.62 2.75 15.60
C PHE A 56 -4.09 1.59 14.75
N LYS A 57 -3.25 0.72 15.34
CA LYS A 57 -2.75 -0.48 14.66
C LYS A 57 -3.87 -1.45 14.32
N LYS A 58 -4.89 -1.60 15.17
CA LYS A 58 -6.06 -2.44 14.88
C LYS A 58 -6.86 -1.91 13.69
N ALA A 59 -7.02 -0.59 13.58
CA ALA A 59 -7.76 0.04 12.48
C ALA A 59 -6.99 0.05 11.16
N THR A 60 -5.69 0.40 11.20
CA THR A 60 -4.87 0.64 10.01
C THR A 60 -3.96 -0.55 9.63
N GLY A 61 -3.75 -1.50 10.53
CA GLY A 61 -2.79 -2.61 10.40
C GLY A 61 -1.35 -2.25 10.78
N ILE A 62 -0.99 -0.97 10.94
CA ILE A 62 0.38 -0.48 11.20
C ILE A 62 0.43 0.53 12.33
N SER A 63 1.64 0.80 12.85
CA SER A 63 1.80 1.79 13.90
C SER A 63 1.64 3.23 13.39
N PRO A 64 1.29 4.21 14.27
CA PRO A 64 1.20 5.62 13.89
C PRO A 64 2.46 6.16 13.21
N ARG A 65 3.64 5.79 13.71
CA ARG A 65 4.94 6.19 13.15
C ARG A 65 5.16 5.65 11.72
N GLN A 66 4.77 4.40 11.47
CA GLN A 66 4.85 3.80 10.12
C GLN A 66 3.88 4.49 9.17
N TYR A 67 2.67 4.78 9.64
CA TYR A 67 1.65 5.47 8.87
C TYR A 67 2.11 6.89 8.47
N LEU A 68 2.61 7.69 9.42
CA LEU A 68 3.16 9.02 9.15
C LEU A 68 4.34 8.97 8.14
N SER A 69 5.24 7.97 8.29
CA SER A 69 6.34 7.78 7.33
C SER A 69 5.84 7.51 5.91
N ALA A 70 4.78 6.71 5.78
CA ALA A 70 4.15 6.41 4.49
C ALA A 70 3.43 7.64 3.91
N LEU A 71 2.71 8.42 4.72
CA LEU A 71 2.09 9.69 4.30
C LEU A 71 3.12 10.69 3.77
N ARG A 72 4.23 10.86 4.48
CA ARG A 72 5.34 11.73 4.03
C ARG A 72 5.88 11.32 2.67
N MET A 73 6.09 10.02 2.45
CA MET A 73 6.58 9.52 1.17
C MET A 73 5.55 9.68 0.06
N GLU A 74 4.28 9.41 0.34
CA GLU A 74 3.20 9.60 -0.63
C GLU A 74 3.05 11.08 -1.03
N SER A 75 3.05 11.99 -0.05
CA SER A 75 3.03 13.44 -0.30
C SER A 75 4.25 13.90 -1.11
N GLY A 76 5.45 13.39 -0.79
CA GLY A 76 6.67 13.65 -1.54
C GLY A 76 6.59 13.18 -3.00
N LYS A 77 6.04 12.01 -3.26
CA LYS A 77 5.79 11.50 -4.63
C LYS A 77 4.89 12.46 -5.41
N GLN A 78 3.76 12.81 -4.84
CA GLN A 78 2.78 13.70 -5.49
C GLN A 78 3.37 15.10 -5.78
N ALA A 79 4.13 15.66 -4.83
CA ALA A 79 4.79 16.95 -5.00
C ALA A 79 5.86 16.91 -6.10
N LEU A 80 6.64 15.85 -6.20
CA LEU A 80 7.66 15.65 -7.24
C LEU A 80 7.06 15.54 -8.64
N LEU A 81 5.89 14.94 -8.79
CA LEU A 81 5.18 14.86 -10.08
C LEU A 81 4.70 16.23 -10.55
N LYS A 82 4.32 17.11 -9.61
CA LYS A 82 3.85 18.46 -9.92
C LYS A 82 5.00 19.42 -10.20
N GLN A 83 6.06 19.38 -9.40
CA GLN A 83 7.18 20.36 -9.43
C GLN A 83 8.53 19.69 -9.15
N PRO A 84 9.09 18.94 -10.12
CA PRO A 84 10.34 18.17 -9.93
C PRO A 84 11.56 19.02 -9.55
N SER A 85 11.57 20.31 -9.98
CA SER A 85 12.67 21.24 -9.74
C SER A 85 12.80 21.72 -8.29
N LEU A 86 11.78 21.51 -7.46
CA LEU A 86 11.72 22.01 -6.07
C LEU A 86 12.09 20.95 -5.03
N LEU A 87 12.99 20.03 -5.35
CA LEU A 87 13.31 18.87 -4.50
C LEU A 87 13.61 19.24 -3.04
N THR A 88 14.43 20.26 -2.79
CA THR A 88 14.76 20.70 -1.42
C THR A 88 13.53 21.22 -0.68
N LYS A 89 12.68 22.02 -1.34
CA LYS A 89 11.45 22.55 -0.76
C LYS A 89 10.49 21.40 -0.43
N ILE A 90 10.33 20.46 -1.34
CA ILE A 90 9.47 19.26 -1.16
C ILE A 90 9.96 18.44 0.03
N MET A 91 11.29 18.19 0.11
CA MET A 91 11.87 17.45 1.21
C MET A 91 11.56 18.10 2.58
N LEU A 92 11.73 19.42 2.68
CA LEU A 92 11.44 20.16 3.91
C LEU A 92 9.94 20.14 4.27
N SER A 93 9.06 20.32 3.29
CA SER A 93 7.60 20.34 3.52
C SER A 93 7.01 19.00 3.95
N ILE A 94 7.75 17.91 3.86
CA ILE A 94 7.36 16.60 4.36
C ILE A 94 8.21 16.13 5.56
N GLY A 95 8.88 17.07 6.23
CA GLY A 95 9.57 16.85 7.50
C GLY A 95 10.96 16.22 7.41
N PHE A 96 11.62 16.20 6.23
CA PHE A 96 12.99 15.75 6.12
C PHE A 96 13.95 16.93 6.23
N ARG A 97 14.92 16.83 7.15
CA ARG A 97 15.97 17.84 7.40
C ARG A 97 17.29 17.55 6.65
N SER A 98 17.41 16.36 6.03
CA SER A 98 18.61 15.91 5.34
C SER A 98 18.26 15.28 4.00
N ALA A 99 18.92 15.74 2.93
CA ALA A 99 18.76 15.21 1.58
C ALA A 99 19.15 13.72 1.51
N GLY A 100 20.20 13.31 2.22
CA GLY A 100 20.63 11.91 2.28
C GLY A 100 19.55 11.00 2.86
N SER A 101 18.94 11.38 4.00
CA SER A 101 17.84 10.63 4.62
C SER A 101 16.62 10.56 3.73
N PHE A 102 16.27 11.67 3.06
CA PHE A 102 15.17 11.69 2.12
C PHE A 102 15.42 10.77 0.91
N HIS A 103 16.57 10.90 0.24
CA HIS A 103 16.92 10.04 -0.90
C HIS A 103 16.92 8.55 -0.55
N HIS A 104 17.51 8.20 0.60
CA HIS A 104 17.54 6.81 1.06
C HIS A 104 16.13 6.26 1.29
N ARG A 105 15.31 6.97 2.07
CA ARG A 105 13.93 6.59 2.36
C ARG A 105 13.08 6.53 1.10
N PHE A 106 13.16 7.55 0.26
CA PHE A 106 12.39 7.60 -0.98
C PHE A 106 12.72 6.40 -1.88
N LYS A 107 14.02 6.10 -2.06
CA LYS A 107 14.45 4.92 -2.84
C LYS A 107 13.98 3.61 -2.22
N GLN A 108 14.01 3.49 -0.90
CA GLN A 108 13.54 2.31 -0.18
C GLN A 108 12.05 2.05 -0.41
N PHE A 109 11.21 3.09 -0.35
CA PHE A 109 9.77 2.99 -0.45
C PHE A 109 9.28 2.94 -1.92
N VAL A 110 9.84 3.78 -2.79
CA VAL A 110 9.37 3.98 -4.17
C VAL A 110 10.12 3.11 -5.18
N GLY A 111 11.30 2.63 -4.81
CA GLY A 111 12.16 1.83 -5.69
C GLY A 111 13.10 2.65 -6.58
N LEU A 112 12.90 3.97 -6.69
CA LEU A 112 13.70 4.90 -7.50
C LEU A 112 14.19 6.07 -6.65
N SER A 113 15.29 6.72 -7.05
CA SER A 113 15.64 8.02 -6.48
C SER A 113 14.61 9.09 -6.86
N PRO A 114 14.43 10.17 -6.07
CA PRO A 114 13.46 11.23 -6.38
C PRO A 114 13.61 11.81 -7.78
N LYS A 115 14.85 12.09 -8.20
CA LYS A 115 15.17 12.63 -9.53
C LYS A 115 14.79 11.64 -10.64
N LYS A 116 15.12 10.36 -10.47
CA LYS A 116 14.77 9.31 -11.46
C LYS A 116 13.29 9.08 -11.53
N PHE A 117 12.59 9.08 -10.39
CA PHE A 117 11.13 8.96 -10.35
C PHE A 117 10.44 10.07 -11.15
N ALA A 118 10.84 11.33 -10.94
CA ALA A 118 10.29 12.46 -11.67
C ALA A 118 10.56 12.40 -13.20
N ALA A 119 11.76 11.95 -13.59
CA ALA A 119 12.15 11.86 -15.00
C ALA A 119 11.46 10.72 -15.77
N THR A 120 11.19 9.58 -15.11
CA THR A 120 10.63 8.38 -15.78
C THR A 120 9.11 8.30 -15.72
N SER A 121 8.43 9.20 -15.06
CA SER A 121 6.97 9.15 -14.89
C SER A 121 6.23 9.19 -16.24
N SER A 122 6.67 10.02 -17.19
CA SER A 122 6.06 10.12 -18.54
C SER A 122 6.26 8.86 -19.38
N GLU A 123 7.44 8.22 -19.28
CA GLU A 123 7.74 6.98 -19.97
C GLU A 123 6.88 5.82 -19.44
N LEU A 124 6.80 5.70 -18.12
CA LEU A 124 5.95 4.69 -17.47
C LEU A 124 4.47 4.82 -17.85
N PHE A 125 3.99 6.04 -18.07
CA PHE A 125 2.63 6.28 -18.53
C PHE A 125 2.35 5.69 -19.91
N SER A 126 3.25 5.90 -20.88
CA SER A 126 3.04 5.38 -22.25
C SER A 126 2.92 3.86 -22.24
N HIS A 127 3.63 3.19 -21.35
CA HIS A 127 3.51 1.75 -21.16
C HIS A 127 2.20 1.32 -20.50
N MET A 128 1.68 2.06 -19.53
CA MET A 128 0.42 1.73 -18.86
C MET A 128 -0.75 1.62 -19.85
N ASN A 129 -0.87 2.54 -20.80
CA ASN A 129 -1.95 2.55 -21.77
C ASN A 129 -1.89 1.37 -22.77
N GLN A 130 -0.70 0.83 -23.02
CA GLN A 130 -0.55 -0.35 -23.87
C GLN A 130 -1.19 -1.61 -23.24
N TYR A 131 -1.32 -1.65 -21.91
CA TYR A 131 -1.88 -2.79 -21.20
C TYR A 131 -3.39 -2.94 -21.32
N GLU A 132 -4.11 -1.87 -21.65
CA GLU A 132 -5.55 -1.95 -21.87
C GLU A 132 -5.90 -3.00 -22.95
N HIS A 133 -5.06 -3.10 -23.97
CA HIS A 133 -5.27 -3.95 -25.14
C HIS A 133 -4.40 -5.22 -25.18
N THR A 134 -3.39 -5.30 -24.31
CA THR A 134 -2.48 -6.45 -24.30
C THR A 134 -3.10 -7.60 -23.50
N PRO A 135 -3.17 -8.82 -24.04
CA PRO A 135 -3.51 -9.99 -23.24
C PRO A 135 -2.46 -10.15 -22.14
N LEU A 136 -2.83 -9.82 -20.90
CA LEU A 136 -2.00 -10.18 -19.76
C LEU A 136 -2.16 -11.70 -19.59
N THR A 137 -1.30 -12.45 -20.28
CA THR A 137 -1.19 -13.87 -20.02
C THR A 137 -0.71 -14.03 -18.58
N SER A 138 -1.58 -14.45 -17.69
CA SER A 138 -1.13 -15.13 -16.50
C SER A 138 -0.17 -16.22 -16.98
N ASP A 139 1.03 -16.31 -16.40
CA ASP A 139 1.93 -17.44 -16.67
C ASP A 139 1.25 -18.72 -16.14
N THR A 140 0.29 -19.21 -16.90
CA THR A 140 -0.50 -20.41 -16.59
C THR A 140 0.15 -21.68 -17.14
N SER A 141 1.45 -21.67 -17.45
CA SER A 141 2.22 -22.90 -17.50
C SER A 141 2.46 -23.40 -16.08
N LEU A 142 1.37 -23.68 -15.34
CA LEU A 142 1.46 -24.34 -14.05
C LEU A 142 1.96 -25.76 -14.29
N PRO A 143 2.96 -26.23 -13.51
CA PRO A 143 3.21 -27.66 -13.39
C PRO A 143 1.90 -28.33 -13.00
N SER A 144 1.62 -29.49 -13.53
CA SER A 144 0.35 -30.23 -13.40
C SER A 144 -0.12 -30.43 -11.93
N SER A 145 0.72 -30.13 -10.95
CA SER A 145 0.36 -30.02 -9.52
C SER A 145 1.48 -29.32 -8.75
N PRO A 146 1.46 -27.98 -8.60
CA PRO A 146 2.45 -27.29 -7.79
C PRO A 146 2.36 -27.77 -6.34
N ARG A 147 3.53 -28.02 -5.72
CA ARG A 147 3.60 -28.43 -4.30
C ARG A 147 3.05 -27.34 -3.38
N MET A 148 3.23 -26.07 -3.78
CA MET A 148 2.76 -24.88 -3.08
C MET A 148 2.15 -23.90 -4.08
N CYS A 149 0.96 -23.35 -3.76
CA CYS A 149 0.32 -22.31 -4.55
C CYS A 149 -0.63 -21.45 -3.70
N ILE A 150 -0.72 -20.18 -4.07
CA ILE A 150 -1.76 -19.26 -3.57
C ILE A 150 -2.54 -18.78 -4.79
N HIS A 151 -3.80 -19.19 -4.87
CA HIS A 151 -4.73 -18.74 -5.90
C HIS A 151 -5.50 -17.53 -5.39
N CYS A 152 -5.38 -16.40 -6.08
CA CYS A 152 -6.07 -15.16 -5.75
C CYS A 152 -7.12 -14.87 -6.81
N GLN A 153 -8.37 -14.70 -6.38
CA GLN A 153 -9.49 -14.23 -7.18
C GLN A 153 -9.91 -12.85 -6.70
N LEU A 154 -9.98 -11.89 -7.63
CA LEU A 154 -10.28 -10.50 -7.33
C LEU A 154 -11.69 -10.14 -7.81
N GLU A 155 -12.45 -9.49 -6.95
CA GLU A 155 -13.76 -8.92 -7.27
C GLU A 155 -13.70 -7.40 -7.17
N THR A 156 -14.34 -6.71 -8.11
CA THR A 156 -14.37 -5.25 -8.19
C THR A 156 -15.80 -4.74 -8.29
N PRO A 157 -16.07 -3.49 -7.93
CA PRO A 157 -17.33 -2.85 -8.27
C PRO A 157 -17.65 -3.01 -9.77
N PRO A 158 -18.92 -3.14 -10.15
CA PRO A 158 -19.34 -3.44 -11.54
C PRO A 158 -18.87 -2.40 -12.56
N ASP A 159 -18.80 -1.14 -12.15
CA ASP A 159 -18.43 -0.01 -13.01
C ASP A 159 -16.91 0.22 -13.08
N PHE A 160 -16.13 -0.48 -12.31
CA PHE A 160 -14.68 -0.31 -12.33
C PHE A 160 -14.09 -0.76 -13.67
N ARG A 161 -13.24 0.10 -14.24
CA ARG A 161 -12.46 -0.17 -15.45
C ARG A 161 -11.02 0.28 -15.19
N GLY A 162 -10.09 -0.67 -15.16
CA GLY A 162 -8.70 -0.34 -14.83
C GLY A 162 -7.78 -1.55 -14.78
N LEU A 163 -6.61 -1.32 -14.20
CA LEU A 163 -5.63 -2.35 -13.87
C LEU A 163 -5.76 -2.76 -12.41
N LEU A 164 -5.66 -4.06 -12.16
CA LEU A 164 -5.65 -4.63 -10.83
C LEU A 164 -4.22 -5.07 -10.50
N PHE A 165 -3.76 -4.71 -9.33
CA PHE A 165 -2.47 -5.15 -8.79
C PHE A 165 -2.72 -6.02 -7.58
N VAL A 166 -2.01 -7.15 -7.50
CA VAL A 166 -2.04 -8.04 -6.35
C VAL A 166 -0.62 -8.46 -6.02
N GLY A 167 -0.29 -8.49 -4.74
CA GLY A 167 1.05 -8.87 -4.28
C GLY A 167 1.06 -9.37 -2.85
N LEU A 168 2.10 -10.17 -2.56
CA LEU A 168 2.43 -10.64 -1.24
C LEU A 168 3.48 -9.72 -0.62
N PHE A 169 3.17 -9.16 0.52
CA PHE A 169 4.02 -8.23 1.24
C PHE A 169 4.41 -8.79 2.61
N PRO A 170 5.62 -8.52 3.10
CA PRO A 170 6.05 -8.97 4.44
C PRO A 170 5.41 -8.14 5.57
N ARG A 171 4.67 -7.08 5.23
CA ARG A 171 3.98 -6.18 6.15
C ARG A 171 2.60 -5.81 5.59
N PRO A 172 1.62 -5.45 6.44
CA PRO A 172 0.26 -5.09 5.99
C PRO A 172 0.17 -3.68 5.41
N ILE A 173 1.21 -3.24 4.69
CA ILE A 173 1.29 -1.96 4.00
C ILE A 173 2.11 -2.12 2.71
N PRO A 174 1.67 -1.54 1.57
CA PRO A 174 2.43 -1.58 0.32
C PRO A 174 3.45 -0.42 0.25
N ASP A 175 4.44 -0.45 1.14
CA ASP A 175 5.51 0.55 1.29
C ASP A 175 6.87 0.07 0.78
N GLN A 176 6.89 -1.05 0.11
CA GLN A 176 8.07 -1.62 -0.56
C GLN A 176 7.62 -2.60 -1.65
N LYS A 177 8.58 -3.04 -2.47
CA LYS A 177 8.31 -4.04 -3.50
C LYS A 177 7.74 -5.32 -2.87
N PRO A 178 6.65 -5.91 -3.43
CA PRO A 178 6.16 -7.20 -2.98
C PRO A 178 7.19 -8.31 -3.21
N ILE A 179 7.15 -9.36 -2.41
CA ILE A 179 7.96 -10.57 -2.61
C ILE A 179 7.61 -11.20 -3.96
N VAL A 180 6.32 -11.34 -4.22
CA VAL A 180 5.77 -11.72 -5.52
C VAL A 180 4.52 -10.89 -5.78
N GLY A 181 4.31 -10.51 -7.03
CA GLY A 181 3.14 -9.73 -7.42
C GLY A 181 2.91 -9.72 -8.92
N THR A 182 1.70 -9.39 -9.29
CA THR A 182 1.30 -9.30 -10.69
C THR A 182 0.28 -8.18 -10.91
N ALA A 183 0.15 -7.77 -12.18
CA ALA A 183 -0.97 -6.97 -12.62
C ALA A 183 -1.93 -7.83 -13.44
N LEU A 184 -3.21 -7.55 -13.29
CA LEU A 184 -4.32 -8.20 -13.96
C LEU A 184 -5.19 -7.14 -14.64
N ASN A 185 -6.03 -7.55 -15.57
CA ASN A 185 -7.01 -6.68 -16.23
C ASN A 185 -8.43 -7.17 -15.97
N MET A 186 -9.42 -6.45 -16.48
CA MET A 186 -10.83 -6.77 -16.25
C MET A 186 -11.29 -8.08 -16.92
N ARG A 187 -10.52 -8.63 -17.87
CA ARG A 187 -10.82 -9.91 -18.53
C ARG A 187 -10.31 -11.11 -17.73
N ASN A 188 -9.19 -10.91 -17.01
CA ASN A 188 -8.60 -11.93 -16.17
C ASN A 188 -8.32 -11.35 -14.78
N ARG A 189 -9.15 -11.71 -13.80
CA ARG A 189 -9.12 -11.24 -12.41
C ARG A 189 -8.58 -12.29 -11.45
N GLU A 190 -7.88 -13.30 -11.99
CA GLU A 190 -7.31 -14.37 -11.19
C GLU A 190 -5.81 -14.50 -11.44
N CYS A 191 -5.08 -14.89 -10.42
CA CYS A 191 -3.68 -15.25 -10.55
C CYS A 191 -3.31 -16.35 -9.56
N ILE A 192 -2.21 -17.04 -9.87
CA ILE A 192 -1.64 -18.06 -9.01
C ILE A 192 -0.19 -17.70 -8.75
N PHE A 193 0.18 -17.66 -7.48
CA PHE A 193 1.56 -17.50 -7.04
C PHE A 193 2.12 -18.86 -6.63
N THR A 194 3.27 -19.19 -7.18
CA THR A 194 4.07 -20.39 -6.87
C THR A 194 5.48 -19.98 -6.45
N ASP A 195 6.25 -20.91 -5.94
CA ASP A 195 7.67 -20.70 -5.61
C ASP A 195 7.93 -19.55 -4.65
N ILE A 196 7.03 -19.38 -3.67
CA ILE A 196 7.15 -18.37 -2.63
C ILE A 196 8.03 -18.95 -1.51
N SER A 197 9.02 -18.17 -1.06
CA SER A 197 9.82 -18.55 0.11
C SER A 197 8.93 -18.70 1.35
N PRO A 198 9.20 -19.68 2.24
CA PRO A 198 8.48 -19.81 3.49
C PRO A 198 8.53 -18.53 4.33
N GLY A 199 7.41 -18.17 4.96
CA GLY A 199 7.28 -16.95 5.76
C GLY A 199 5.85 -16.50 5.95
N THR A 200 5.68 -15.40 6.69
CA THR A 200 4.38 -14.75 6.92
C THR A 200 4.21 -13.60 5.95
N TYR A 201 3.11 -13.58 5.23
CA TYR A 201 2.83 -12.56 4.21
C TYR A 201 1.42 -11.99 4.31
N TYR A 202 1.26 -10.78 3.79
CA TYR A 202 -0.02 -10.08 3.66
C TYR A 202 -0.35 -9.94 2.17
N ILE A 203 -1.54 -10.39 1.77
CA ILE A 203 -2.01 -10.24 0.39
C ILE A 203 -2.72 -8.89 0.29
N LEU A 204 -2.14 -7.98 -0.48
CA LEU A 204 -2.68 -6.64 -0.70
C LEU A 204 -2.98 -6.44 -2.18
N THR A 205 -4.09 -5.73 -2.44
CA THR A 205 -4.53 -5.45 -3.81
C THR A 205 -4.86 -3.97 -3.98
N ALA A 206 -4.70 -3.50 -5.21
CA ALA A 206 -5.08 -2.15 -5.60
C ALA A 206 -5.68 -2.16 -7.01
N GLY A 207 -6.72 -1.36 -7.23
CA GLY A 207 -7.31 -1.14 -8.54
C GLY A 207 -7.09 0.29 -9.00
N ILE A 208 -6.31 0.48 -10.07
CA ILE A 208 -6.05 1.81 -10.66
C ILE A 208 -6.97 1.98 -11.86
N PRO A 209 -7.89 2.95 -11.85
CA PRO A 209 -8.77 3.21 -12.98
C PRO A 209 -7.96 3.69 -14.20
N TRP A 210 -8.46 3.40 -15.40
CA TRP A 210 -7.90 3.97 -16.61
C TRP A 210 -8.05 5.50 -16.60
N SER A 211 -6.99 6.21 -16.94
CA SER A 211 -6.98 7.66 -17.07
C SER A 211 -6.21 8.12 -18.30
N ARG A 212 -6.63 9.24 -18.86
CA ARG A 212 -5.88 9.95 -19.92
C ARG A 212 -4.77 10.84 -19.36
N ASN A 213 -4.81 11.13 -18.06
CA ASN A 213 -3.80 11.93 -17.39
C ASN A 213 -2.72 11.03 -16.78
N PRO A 214 -1.44 11.15 -17.22
CA PRO A 214 -0.33 10.35 -16.70
C PRO A 214 -0.17 10.36 -15.19
N VAL A 215 -0.45 11.50 -14.58
CA VAL A 215 -0.25 11.73 -13.14
C VAL A 215 -1.20 10.87 -12.29
N ASP A 216 -2.37 10.52 -12.81
CA ASP A 216 -3.37 9.77 -12.04
C ASP A 216 -2.92 8.35 -11.72
N TYR A 217 -2.08 7.75 -12.55
CA TYR A 217 -1.50 6.43 -12.26
C TYR A 217 -0.53 6.41 -11.09
N PHE A 218 -0.11 7.57 -10.63
CA PHE A 218 0.80 7.75 -9.49
C PHE A 218 0.10 8.32 -8.25
N LYS A 219 -1.15 8.79 -8.40
CA LYS A 219 -2.02 9.21 -7.30
C LYS A 219 -2.83 8.01 -6.83
N LEU A 220 -2.33 7.33 -5.82
CA LEU A 220 -2.90 6.06 -5.36
C LEU A 220 -3.83 6.22 -4.15
N ASP A 221 -4.17 7.45 -3.79
CA ASP A 221 -5.09 7.79 -2.70
C ASP A 221 -6.55 7.46 -3.03
N THR A 222 -6.92 7.55 -4.31
CA THR A 222 -8.28 7.28 -4.79
C THR A 222 -8.47 5.91 -5.44
N CYS A 223 -7.42 5.09 -5.53
CA CYS A 223 -7.52 3.77 -6.15
C CYS A 223 -8.29 2.78 -5.25
N LEU A 224 -8.95 1.80 -5.87
CA LEU A 224 -9.59 0.73 -5.11
C LEU A 224 -8.59 -0.01 -4.24
N ARG A 225 -9.04 -0.48 -3.10
CA ARG A 225 -8.28 -1.21 -2.08
C ARG A 225 -8.90 -2.55 -1.81
N GLY A 226 -8.07 -3.56 -1.64
CA GLY A 226 -8.48 -4.86 -1.15
C GLY A 226 -7.32 -5.54 -0.41
N LYS A 227 -7.66 -6.41 0.50
CA LYS A 227 -6.68 -7.22 1.23
C LYS A 227 -7.33 -8.53 1.62
N PHE A 228 -6.52 -9.54 1.82
CA PHE A 228 -6.91 -10.70 2.61
C PHE A 228 -6.72 -10.33 4.09
N ASP A 229 -7.73 -10.59 4.93
CA ASP A 229 -7.78 -10.02 6.29
C ASP A 229 -6.74 -10.59 7.23
N GLU A 230 -6.35 -11.85 7.02
CA GLU A 230 -5.39 -12.55 7.86
C GLU A 230 -4.01 -12.63 7.20
N PRO A 231 -2.92 -12.66 8.00
CA PRO A 231 -1.60 -12.98 7.48
C PRO A 231 -1.57 -14.43 7.00
N VAL A 232 -0.90 -14.67 5.87
CA VAL A 232 -0.76 -16.00 5.27
C VAL A 232 0.58 -16.59 5.67
N GLU A 233 0.53 -17.70 6.39
CA GLU A 233 1.70 -18.52 6.70
C GLU A 233 2.01 -19.43 5.51
N VAL A 234 3.09 -19.11 4.80
CA VAL A 234 3.55 -19.88 3.63
C VAL A 234 4.58 -20.90 4.03
N ASN A 235 4.36 -22.15 3.63
CA ASN A 235 5.30 -23.27 3.73
C ASN A 235 5.31 -24.08 2.42
N ILE A 236 6.11 -25.11 2.34
CA ILE A 236 6.30 -25.92 1.12
C ILE A 236 5.06 -26.68 0.65
N THR A 237 4.03 -26.79 1.49
CA THR A 237 2.77 -27.50 1.21
C THR A 237 1.56 -26.59 1.15
N THR A 238 1.75 -25.27 1.31
CA THR A 238 0.65 -24.31 1.35
C THR A 238 -0.13 -24.33 0.03
N LYS A 239 -1.42 -24.65 0.12
CA LYS A 239 -2.39 -24.53 -0.96
C LYS A 239 -3.54 -23.69 -0.44
N LEU A 240 -3.63 -22.46 -0.94
CA LEU A 240 -4.60 -21.48 -0.45
C LEU A 240 -5.35 -20.88 -1.63
N HIS A 241 -6.67 -20.77 -1.49
CA HIS A 241 -7.53 -20.03 -2.39
C HIS A 241 -8.14 -18.86 -1.63
N VAL A 242 -7.90 -17.65 -2.13
CA VAL A 242 -8.40 -16.42 -1.52
C VAL A 242 -9.27 -15.65 -2.49
N HIS A 243 -10.39 -15.17 -1.99
CA HIS A 243 -11.26 -14.24 -2.68
C HIS A 243 -11.13 -12.86 -2.04
N ILE A 244 -10.83 -11.84 -2.83
CA ILE A 244 -10.57 -10.48 -2.33
C ILE A 244 -11.48 -9.51 -3.05
N LEU A 245 -12.36 -8.88 -2.28
CA LEU A 245 -13.22 -7.79 -2.74
C LEU A 245 -12.44 -6.46 -2.68
N LEU A 246 -12.34 -5.79 -3.82
CA LEU A 246 -11.83 -4.42 -3.87
C LEU A 246 -12.97 -3.43 -3.66
N ARG A 247 -12.70 -2.41 -2.87
CA ARG A 247 -13.64 -1.33 -2.50
C ARG A 247 -12.96 0.03 -2.62
N ASP A 248 -13.75 1.07 -2.57
CA ASP A 248 -13.25 2.44 -2.42
C ASP A 248 -12.36 2.58 -1.18
N PRO A 249 -11.36 3.47 -1.23
CA PRO A 249 -10.47 3.69 -0.11
C PRO A 249 -11.21 4.25 1.10
N LEU A 250 -10.88 3.77 2.28
CA LEU A 250 -11.35 4.33 3.56
C LEU A 250 -10.36 5.37 4.07
N PRO A 251 -10.80 6.36 4.86
CA PRO A 251 -9.93 7.42 5.37
C PRO A 251 -8.72 6.92 6.16
N TYR A 252 -8.81 5.73 6.74
CA TYR A 252 -7.76 5.10 7.55
C TYR A 252 -6.96 4.00 6.82
N ASP A 253 -7.23 3.75 5.54
CA ASP A 253 -6.40 2.82 4.76
C ASP A 253 -4.95 3.34 4.67
N PRO A 254 -3.93 2.49 4.86
CA PRO A 254 -2.55 2.90 4.73
C PRO A 254 -2.24 3.41 3.30
N PRO A 255 -1.39 4.44 3.15
CA PRO A 255 -0.98 4.91 1.84
C PRO A 255 -0.28 3.82 1.01
N ILE A 256 -0.52 3.80 -0.30
CA ILE A 256 0.25 2.98 -1.24
C ILE A 256 1.47 3.79 -1.69
N VAL A 257 2.63 3.46 -1.15
CA VAL A 257 3.85 4.19 -1.45
C VAL A 257 4.62 3.59 -2.62
N VAL A 258 4.53 2.27 -2.79
CA VAL A 258 5.18 1.56 -3.89
C VAL A 258 4.77 2.11 -5.27
N ASN A 259 5.72 2.16 -6.20
CA ASN A 259 5.47 2.61 -7.56
C ASN A 259 4.91 1.45 -8.41
N LEU A 260 3.57 1.31 -8.45
CA LEU A 260 2.89 0.25 -9.19
C LEU A 260 3.17 0.29 -10.71
N PRO A 261 3.17 1.47 -11.39
CA PRO A 261 3.60 1.56 -12.78
C PRO A 261 5.01 1.03 -13.05
N LEU A 262 5.96 1.30 -12.16
CA LEU A 262 7.31 0.78 -12.29
C LEU A 262 7.36 -0.75 -12.17
N LEU A 263 6.63 -1.33 -11.23
CA LEU A 263 6.58 -2.79 -11.05
C LEU A 263 6.03 -3.49 -12.29
N LEU A 264 5.03 -2.88 -12.92
CA LEU A 264 4.47 -3.38 -14.17
C LEU A 264 5.50 -3.34 -15.30
N PHE A 265 6.17 -2.20 -15.48
CA PHE A 265 7.21 -2.01 -16.49
C PHE A 265 8.39 -2.98 -16.32
N GLU A 266 8.89 -3.17 -15.11
CA GLU A 266 9.97 -4.11 -14.83
C GLU A 266 9.61 -5.56 -15.18
N LYS A 267 8.38 -5.97 -14.90
CA LYS A 267 7.88 -7.31 -15.24
C LYS A 267 7.86 -7.53 -16.74
N PHE A 268 7.46 -6.51 -17.52
CA PHE A 268 7.38 -6.59 -18.97
C PHE A 268 8.75 -6.72 -19.64
N ASN A 269 9.70 -5.91 -19.17
CA ASN A 269 11.05 -5.95 -19.73
C ASN A 269 11.76 -7.28 -19.44
N ARG A 270 11.50 -7.90 -18.29
CA ARG A 270 12.02 -9.25 -18.00
C ARG A 270 11.46 -10.31 -18.92
N LYS A 271 10.17 -10.23 -19.33
CA LYS A 271 9.56 -11.17 -20.27
C LYS A 271 10.06 -11.02 -21.70
N ARG A 272 10.57 -9.84 -22.08
CA ARG A 272 11.17 -9.60 -23.41
C ARG A 272 12.64 -10.00 -23.52
N ALA A 273 13.30 -10.18 -22.38
CA ALA A 273 14.73 -10.52 -22.31
C ALA A 273 14.97 -12.03 -22.16
N ASN A 274 13.93 -12.81 -21.88
CA ASN A 274 13.93 -14.28 -21.85
C ASN A 274 13.16 -14.82 -23.07
#